data_873cb38add564bd393194d5c7d109e45
#
_entry.id   873cb38add564bd393194d5c7d109e45
#
_cell.length_a   1.000
_cell.length_b   1.000
_cell.length_c   1.000
_cell.angle_alpha   90.00
_cell.angle_beta   90.00
_cell.angle_gamma   90.00
#
_symmetry.space_group_name_H-M   'P 1'
#
loop_
_entity.id
_entity.type
_entity.pdbx_description
1 polymer ?
#
loop_
_entity_poly.entity_id
_entity_poly.type
_entity_poly.pdbx_seq_one_letter_code
_entity_poly.pdbx_strand_id
1 'polypeptide(L)'
;MHQYHDLLERILADGVEKHDRTGTGTLSVFGHQTRHNLAAGFPLLTTKKLSLKAIIHELLWFLKGDTNIKYLKDHGVSIWDEWADENGDLGPVYGSQWRSWPAPDGRSIDQIANVVDMIRRNPDSRRLIVSAWNPAEVDKMALPPCHCLFQFYVANGKLSCQLYQRSADVFLGVPFNIASYALLTMMVAQVTGLKAGEFIHTLGDAHLYSNHLEQARLQLTRAPRALPTMTLNPDVKDIFAFRYEDFTLTNYDPHPHIKAEVAV
;
A
#
# COMPACT_ATOMS: atom_id res chain seq x y z
N MET A 1 3.04 14.84 -7.30
CA MET A 1 3.44 14.25 -5.97
C MET A 1 3.72 15.32 -4.90
N HIS A 2 3.14 16.51 -5.03
CA HIS A 2 3.25 17.56 -4.00
C HIS A 2 2.62 17.11 -2.68
N GLN A 3 1.51 16.39 -2.72
CA GLN A 3 0.81 15.89 -1.53
C GLN A 3 1.70 15.10 -0.56
N TYR A 4 2.70 14.38 -1.08
CA TYR A 4 3.67 13.67 -0.24
C TYR A 4 4.69 14.65 0.37
N HIS A 5 5.13 15.67 -0.37
CA HIS A 5 5.99 16.73 0.17
C HIS A 5 5.27 17.52 1.26
N ASP A 6 4.01 17.90 1.01
CA ASP A 6 3.18 18.62 2.00
C ASP A 6 3.06 17.82 3.31
N LEU A 7 2.97 16.47 3.22
CA LEU A 7 2.98 15.59 4.39
C LEU A 7 4.32 15.62 5.14
N LEU A 8 5.45 15.53 4.41
CA LEU A 8 6.79 15.62 5.02
C LEU A 8 7.00 16.97 5.70
N GLU A 9 6.65 18.06 5.02
CA GLU A 9 6.75 19.43 5.57
C GLU A 9 5.90 19.59 6.83
N ARG A 10 4.66 19.09 6.79
CA ARG A 10 3.76 19.12 7.94
C ARG A 10 4.34 18.38 9.15
N ILE A 11 4.91 17.19 8.95
CA ILE A 11 5.51 16.44 10.07
C ILE A 11 6.71 17.17 10.64
N LEU A 12 7.57 17.73 9.78
CA LEU A 12 8.74 18.48 10.23
C LEU A 12 8.41 19.80 10.94
N ALA A 13 7.27 20.43 10.59
CA ALA A 13 6.83 21.70 11.18
C ALA A 13 5.99 21.51 12.44
N ASP A 14 5.03 20.58 12.43
CA ASP A 14 3.98 20.46 13.45
C ASP A 14 4.08 19.14 14.24
N GLY A 15 5.04 18.26 13.91
CA GLY A 15 5.17 16.95 14.53
C GLY A 15 5.54 17.02 16.00
N VAL A 16 4.99 16.10 16.78
CA VAL A 16 5.32 15.92 18.19
C VAL A 16 6.28 14.74 18.33
N GLU A 17 7.32 14.93 19.12
CA GLU A 17 8.25 13.85 19.46
C GLU A 17 7.56 12.77 20.28
N LYS A 18 7.73 11.51 19.88
CA LYS A 18 7.17 10.35 20.56
C LYS A 18 8.21 9.25 20.69
N HIS A 19 8.14 8.54 21.79
CA HIS A 19 8.82 7.26 21.95
C HIS A 19 8.04 6.19 21.21
N ASP A 20 8.76 5.25 20.63
CA ASP A 20 8.18 4.12 19.89
C ASP A 20 8.77 2.79 20.38
N ARG A 21 8.19 1.69 19.92
CA ARG A 21 8.60 0.32 20.30
C ARG A 21 10.07 0.02 19.95
N THR A 22 10.59 0.61 18.89
CA THR A 22 11.97 0.36 18.42
C THR A 22 13.02 1.13 19.24
N GLY A 23 12.60 2.11 20.06
CA GLY A 23 13.52 2.98 20.78
C GLY A 23 14.20 4.05 19.93
N THR A 24 13.93 4.09 18.61
CA THR A 24 14.51 5.09 17.70
C THR A 24 13.93 6.48 17.93
N GLY A 25 12.67 6.56 18.36
CA GLY A 25 11.90 7.79 18.47
C GLY A 25 11.32 8.25 17.12
N THR A 26 10.24 8.99 17.20
CA THR A 26 9.54 9.51 16.02
C THR A 26 9.11 10.95 16.18
N LEU A 27 8.99 11.67 15.07
CA LEU A 27 8.27 12.93 14.96
C LEU A 27 6.95 12.63 14.26
N SER A 28 5.80 12.92 14.89
CA SER A 28 4.50 12.39 14.48
C SER A 28 3.41 13.46 14.46
N VAL A 29 2.51 13.36 13.45
CA VAL A 29 1.22 14.05 13.42
C VAL A 29 0.10 13.03 13.40
N PHE A 30 -1.05 13.35 13.99
CA PHE A 30 -2.21 12.48 13.97
C PHE A 30 -3.30 13.00 13.01
N GLY A 31 -3.69 12.15 12.08
CA GLY A 31 -4.69 12.47 11.08
C GLY A 31 -4.16 13.30 9.91
N HIS A 32 -3.99 12.67 8.75
CA HIS A 32 -3.65 13.33 7.49
C HIS A 32 -4.30 12.56 6.33
N GLN A 33 -4.65 13.27 5.25
CA GLN A 33 -5.19 12.64 4.07
C GLN A 33 -4.54 13.21 2.81
N THR A 34 -4.12 12.32 1.92
CA THR A 34 -3.64 12.69 0.57
C THR A 34 -4.59 12.13 -0.49
N ARG A 35 -4.64 12.79 -1.66
CA ARG A 35 -5.43 12.35 -2.83
C ARG A 35 -4.56 12.28 -4.06
N HIS A 36 -4.66 11.19 -4.79
CA HIS A 36 -3.89 10.90 -5.99
C HIS A 36 -4.85 10.59 -7.15
N ASN A 37 -4.95 11.52 -8.11
CA ASN A 37 -5.74 11.30 -9.34
C ASN A 37 -4.97 10.36 -10.27
N LEU A 38 -5.46 9.14 -10.45
CA LEU A 38 -4.80 8.12 -11.25
C LEU A 38 -4.85 8.39 -12.76
N ALA A 39 -5.73 9.28 -13.20
CA ALA A 39 -5.74 9.75 -14.58
C ALA A 39 -4.60 10.73 -14.91
N ALA A 40 -3.99 11.36 -13.89
CA ALA A 40 -2.84 12.25 -14.06
C ALA A 40 -1.49 11.51 -14.19
N GLY A 41 -1.48 10.20 -13.93
CA GLY A 41 -0.30 9.36 -13.95
C GLY A 41 -0.24 8.41 -12.75
N PHE A 42 0.69 7.47 -12.79
CA PHE A 42 0.88 6.50 -11.70
C PHE A 42 1.66 7.17 -10.55
N PRO A 43 1.15 7.18 -9.31
CA PRO A 43 1.73 7.91 -8.21
C PRO A 43 2.95 7.20 -7.59
N LEU A 44 3.95 6.87 -8.41
CA LEU A 44 5.25 6.40 -7.97
C LEU A 44 6.16 7.60 -7.76
N LEU A 45 6.72 7.75 -6.55
CA LEU A 45 7.53 8.91 -6.19
C LEU A 45 8.67 9.14 -7.16
N THR A 46 8.87 10.42 -7.56
CA THR A 46 9.97 10.85 -8.41
C THR A 46 11.08 11.57 -7.65
N THR A 47 10.84 11.98 -6.40
CA THR A 47 11.84 12.67 -5.57
C THR A 47 12.85 11.72 -4.91
N LYS A 48 12.58 10.42 -4.94
CA LYS A 48 13.56 9.34 -4.74
C LYS A 48 13.13 8.11 -5.52
N LYS A 49 14.09 7.32 -6.01
CA LYS A 49 13.83 6.07 -6.71
C LYS A 49 13.28 5.02 -5.76
N LEU A 50 12.20 4.36 -6.16
CA LEU A 50 11.58 3.22 -5.46
C LEU A 50 11.72 1.93 -6.26
N SER A 51 11.65 0.78 -5.57
CA SER A 51 11.63 -0.53 -6.20
C SER A 51 10.20 -0.91 -6.61
N LEU A 52 9.83 -0.63 -7.87
CA LEU A 52 8.55 -1.09 -8.41
C LEU A 52 8.41 -2.61 -8.36
N LYS A 53 9.53 -3.33 -8.56
CA LYS A 53 9.57 -4.80 -8.47
C LYS A 53 9.04 -5.28 -7.12
N ALA A 54 9.54 -4.71 -6.02
CA ALA A 54 9.09 -5.07 -4.68
C ALA A 54 7.61 -4.76 -4.47
N ILE A 55 7.13 -3.60 -4.93
CA ILE A 55 5.72 -3.18 -4.82
C ILE A 55 4.80 -4.17 -5.55
N ILE A 56 5.13 -4.55 -6.78
CA ILE A 56 4.30 -5.48 -7.57
C ILE A 56 4.29 -6.87 -6.91
N HIS A 57 5.46 -7.42 -6.57
CA HIS A 57 5.52 -8.76 -5.97
C HIS A 57 4.82 -8.83 -4.61
N GLU A 58 4.94 -7.80 -3.76
CA GLU A 58 4.21 -7.75 -2.50
C GLU A 58 2.69 -7.74 -2.72
N LEU A 59 2.18 -6.92 -3.64
CA LEU A 59 0.75 -6.87 -3.94
C LEU A 59 0.24 -8.21 -4.50
N LEU A 60 0.98 -8.84 -5.40
CA LEU A 60 0.62 -10.16 -5.93
C LEU A 60 0.66 -11.23 -4.85
N TRP A 61 1.60 -11.15 -3.92
CA TRP A 61 1.70 -12.05 -2.78
C TRP A 61 0.49 -11.89 -1.83
N PHE A 62 0.06 -10.66 -1.52
CA PHE A 62 -1.19 -10.43 -0.78
C PHE A 62 -2.41 -11.02 -1.51
N LEU A 63 -2.52 -10.80 -2.82
CA LEU A 63 -3.64 -11.31 -3.64
C LEU A 63 -3.65 -12.84 -3.76
N LYS A 64 -2.53 -13.51 -3.57
CA LYS A 64 -2.47 -14.97 -3.46
C LYS A 64 -2.97 -15.50 -2.12
N GLY A 65 -3.15 -14.65 -1.12
CA GLY A 65 -3.49 -15.06 0.25
C GLY A 65 -2.32 -15.68 1.00
N ASP A 66 -1.11 -15.53 0.49
CA ASP A 66 0.10 -16.12 1.06
C ASP A 66 0.61 -15.28 2.25
N THR A 67 1.22 -15.95 3.22
CA THR A 67 1.81 -15.36 4.43
C THR A 67 3.25 -15.76 4.63
N ASN A 68 3.77 -16.66 3.79
CA ASN A 68 5.17 -17.08 3.81
C ASN A 68 5.99 -16.26 2.81
N ILE A 69 7.14 -15.77 3.26
CA ILE A 69 8.01 -14.89 2.45
C ILE A 69 8.79 -15.62 1.35
N LYS A 70 8.66 -16.96 1.25
CA LYS A 70 9.39 -17.72 0.23
C LYS A 70 9.16 -17.18 -1.19
N TYR A 71 7.90 -16.87 -1.54
CA TYR A 71 7.59 -16.27 -2.84
C TYR A 71 8.36 -14.96 -3.07
N LEU A 72 8.42 -14.09 -2.06
CA LEU A 72 9.14 -12.82 -2.14
C LEU A 72 10.64 -13.02 -2.30
N LYS A 73 11.23 -13.93 -1.52
CA LYS A 73 12.66 -14.31 -1.62
C LYS A 73 13.02 -14.87 -2.98
N ASP A 74 12.21 -15.79 -3.51
CA ASP A 74 12.41 -16.39 -4.84
C ASP A 74 12.44 -15.33 -5.96
N HIS A 75 11.81 -14.16 -5.72
CA HIS A 75 11.81 -13.02 -6.63
C HIS A 75 12.80 -11.90 -6.22
N GLY A 76 13.65 -12.14 -5.22
CA GLY A 76 14.64 -11.16 -4.76
C GLY A 76 14.04 -9.92 -4.09
N VAL A 77 12.95 -10.12 -3.35
CA VAL A 77 12.27 -9.10 -2.54
C VAL A 77 12.44 -9.46 -1.07
N SER A 78 13.05 -8.56 -0.30
CA SER A 78 13.47 -8.79 1.10
C SER A 78 12.75 -7.91 2.12
N ILE A 79 11.71 -7.17 1.69
CA ILE A 79 11.05 -6.15 2.52
C ILE A 79 10.29 -6.71 3.73
N TRP A 80 10.19 -8.03 3.87
CA TRP A 80 9.54 -8.73 4.98
C TRP A 80 10.47 -9.65 5.75
N ASP A 81 11.76 -9.74 5.36
CA ASP A 81 12.72 -10.71 5.94
C ASP A 81 12.92 -10.54 7.45
N GLU A 82 12.84 -9.29 7.96
CA GLU A 82 13.11 -8.97 9.36
C GLU A 82 11.99 -9.39 10.33
N TRP A 83 10.79 -9.68 9.80
CA TRP A 83 9.64 -10.05 10.62
C TRP A 83 9.27 -11.54 10.54
N ALA A 84 9.78 -12.24 9.54
CA ALA A 84 9.48 -13.65 9.35
C ALA A 84 10.19 -14.53 10.37
N ASP A 85 9.50 -15.61 10.78
CA ASP A 85 10.10 -16.64 11.61
C ASP A 85 11.15 -17.47 10.86
N GLU A 86 11.73 -18.47 11.52
CA GLU A 86 12.74 -19.36 10.94
C GLU A 86 12.26 -20.17 9.72
N ASN A 87 10.92 -20.36 9.59
CA ASN A 87 10.29 -21.04 8.47
C ASN A 87 9.84 -20.08 7.36
N GLY A 88 10.06 -18.77 7.58
CA GLY A 88 9.63 -17.71 6.66
C GLY A 88 8.15 -17.35 6.79
N ASP A 89 7.48 -17.72 7.87
CA ASP A 89 6.07 -17.40 8.10
C ASP A 89 5.90 -16.11 8.90
N LEU A 90 4.82 -15.37 8.59
CA LEU A 90 4.46 -14.11 9.23
C LEU A 90 3.16 -14.21 10.06
N GLY A 91 2.57 -15.41 10.13
CA GLY A 91 1.23 -15.58 10.67
C GLY A 91 0.14 -15.01 9.76
N PRO A 92 -1.11 -14.85 10.24
CA PRO A 92 -2.26 -14.52 9.39
C PRO A 92 -2.31 -13.04 8.99
N VAL A 93 -1.21 -12.53 8.39
CA VAL A 93 -1.09 -11.14 7.91
C VAL A 93 -1.95 -10.89 6.67
N TYR A 94 -1.90 -9.71 6.10
CA TYR A 94 -2.69 -9.15 5.00
C TYR A 94 -3.32 -10.14 4.02
N GLY A 95 -2.51 -10.99 3.38
CA GLY A 95 -2.99 -11.94 2.38
C GLY A 95 -4.01 -12.93 2.95
N SER A 96 -3.75 -13.47 4.14
CA SER A 96 -4.67 -14.36 4.85
C SER A 96 -6.00 -13.66 5.15
N GLN A 97 -5.96 -12.44 5.70
CA GLN A 97 -7.17 -11.69 6.04
C GLN A 97 -7.98 -11.30 4.80
N TRP A 98 -7.32 -10.90 3.71
CA TRP A 98 -7.99 -10.51 2.48
C TRP A 98 -8.66 -11.68 1.76
N ARG A 99 -8.03 -12.86 1.79
CA ARG A 99 -8.42 -14.00 0.96
C ARG A 99 -9.04 -15.16 1.73
N SER A 100 -8.83 -15.22 3.04
CA SER A 100 -9.22 -16.37 3.85
C SER A 100 -9.59 -15.98 5.29
N TRP A 101 -10.39 -14.93 5.44
CA TRP A 101 -10.85 -14.47 6.76
C TRP A 101 -11.68 -15.58 7.44
N PRO A 102 -11.29 -16.03 8.65
CA PRO A 102 -12.00 -17.10 9.36
C PRO A 102 -13.34 -16.58 9.91
N ALA A 103 -14.44 -17.26 9.57
CA ALA A 103 -15.74 -17.00 10.14
C ALA A 103 -16.05 -17.95 11.31
N PRO A 104 -16.86 -17.54 12.31
CA PRO A 104 -17.19 -18.37 13.47
C PRO A 104 -17.86 -19.71 13.13
N ASP A 105 -18.51 -19.81 11.99
CA ASP A 105 -19.16 -21.03 11.49
C ASP A 105 -18.22 -21.97 10.70
N GLY A 106 -16.92 -21.68 10.71
CA GLY A 106 -15.88 -22.46 10.03
C GLY A 106 -15.71 -22.17 8.55
N ARG A 107 -16.48 -21.24 7.97
CA ARG A 107 -16.25 -20.77 6.60
C ARG A 107 -15.01 -19.89 6.51
N SER A 108 -14.42 -19.90 5.33
CA SER A 108 -13.40 -18.93 4.93
C SER A 108 -14.03 -17.87 4.02
N ILE A 109 -13.79 -16.59 4.31
CA ILE A 109 -14.34 -15.47 3.54
C ILE A 109 -13.23 -14.87 2.69
N ASP A 110 -13.40 -14.94 1.37
CA ASP A 110 -12.54 -14.22 0.40
C ASP A 110 -13.08 -12.81 0.17
N GLN A 111 -12.55 -11.84 0.90
CA GLN A 111 -13.01 -10.45 0.83
C GLN A 111 -12.71 -9.81 -0.54
N ILE A 112 -11.58 -10.16 -1.18
CA ILE A 112 -11.21 -9.62 -2.50
C ILE A 112 -12.17 -10.13 -3.58
N ALA A 113 -12.43 -11.45 -3.63
CA ALA A 113 -13.39 -12.00 -4.56
C ALA A 113 -14.78 -11.39 -4.36
N ASN A 114 -15.22 -11.26 -3.11
CA ASN A 114 -16.51 -10.70 -2.76
C ASN A 114 -16.65 -9.23 -3.17
N VAL A 115 -15.62 -8.39 -2.96
CA VAL A 115 -15.70 -6.97 -3.31
C VAL A 115 -15.68 -6.77 -4.82
N VAL A 116 -14.88 -7.54 -5.57
CA VAL A 116 -14.85 -7.49 -7.04
C VAL A 116 -16.20 -7.89 -7.62
N ASP A 117 -16.80 -8.97 -7.12
CA ASP A 117 -18.13 -9.43 -7.54
C ASP A 117 -19.23 -8.42 -7.17
N MET A 118 -19.14 -7.81 -5.98
CA MET A 118 -20.09 -6.79 -5.56
C MET A 118 -20.00 -5.51 -6.42
N ILE A 119 -18.80 -5.07 -6.81
CA ILE A 119 -18.61 -3.93 -7.72
C ILE A 119 -19.32 -4.20 -9.06
N ARG A 120 -19.22 -5.43 -9.59
CA ARG A 120 -19.88 -5.80 -10.85
C ARG A 120 -21.40 -5.81 -10.75
N ARG A 121 -21.95 -6.34 -9.64
CA ARG A 121 -23.40 -6.52 -9.46
C ARG A 121 -24.11 -5.30 -8.89
N ASN A 122 -23.46 -4.55 -8.01
CA ASN A 122 -24.03 -3.39 -7.33
C ASN A 122 -22.94 -2.34 -7.06
N PRO A 123 -22.54 -1.57 -8.09
CA PRO A 123 -21.48 -0.58 -7.98
C PRO A 123 -21.80 0.56 -6.99
N ASP A 124 -23.08 0.83 -6.73
CA ASP A 124 -23.52 1.87 -5.78
C ASP A 124 -23.48 1.42 -4.31
N SER A 125 -23.03 0.19 -4.04
CA SER A 125 -22.92 -0.33 -2.70
C SER A 125 -21.94 0.49 -1.84
N ARG A 126 -22.34 0.78 -0.60
CA ARG A 126 -21.48 1.39 0.42
C ARG A 126 -20.71 0.36 1.24
N ARG A 127 -20.79 -0.92 0.86
CA ARG A 127 -20.17 -2.07 1.56
C ARG A 127 -18.97 -2.64 0.79
N LEU A 128 -18.38 -1.86 -0.10
CA LEU A 128 -17.21 -2.26 -0.89
C LEU A 128 -15.94 -2.12 -0.04
N ILE A 129 -15.86 -2.92 1.03
CA ILE A 129 -14.81 -2.82 2.07
C ILE A 129 -14.04 -4.13 2.15
N VAL A 130 -12.73 -4.01 2.33
CA VAL A 130 -11.81 -5.09 2.69
C VAL A 130 -11.06 -4.70 3.95
N SER A 131 -11.07 -5.57 4.98
CA SER A 131 -10.40 -5.34 6.26
C SER A 131 -9.25 -6.33 6.45
N ALA A 132 -8.11 -5.84 6.91
CA ALA A 132 -7.00 -6.65 7.39
C ALA A 132 -6.93 -6.67 8.92
N TRP A 133 -7.60 -5.73 9.60
CA TRP A 133 -7.62 -5.65 11.05
C TRP A 133 -8.63 -6.64 11.64
N ASN A 134 -8.11 -7.77 12.13
CA ASN A 134 -8.90 -8.81 12.78
C ASN A 134 -8.50 -8.89 14.26
N PRO A 135 -9.32 -8.34 15.20
CA PRO A 135 -8.99 -8.35 16.63
C PRO A 135 -8.79 -9.74 17.23
N ALA A 136 -9.38 -10.78 16.62
CA ALA A 136 -9.23 -12.15 17.09
C ALA A 136 -7.90 -12.82 16.67
N GLU A 137 -7.18 -12.23 15.72
CA GLU A 137 -5.94 -12.81 15.18
C GLU A 137 -4.74 -11.87 15.19
N VAL A 138 -4.93 -10.58 15.52
CA VAL A 138 -3.87 -9.58 15.46
C VAL A 138 -2.64 -9.95 16.29
N ASP A 139 -2.83 -10.63 17.42
CA ASP A 139 -1.73 -11.06 18.30
C ASP A 139 -0.96 -12.28 17.76
N LYS A 140 -1.48 -12.93 16.69
CA LYS A 140 -0.81 -14.04 16.00
C LYS A 140 0.03 -13.59 14.83
N MET A 141 -0.01 -12.32 14.48
CA MET A 141 0.68 -11.73 13.34
C MET A 141 2.07 -11.25 13.76
N ALA A 142 3.09 -11.56 12.98
CA ALA A 142 4.45 -11.06 13.20
C ALA A 142 4.49 -9.52 13.21
N LEU A 143 3.62 -8.89 12.41
CA LEU A 143 3.42 -7.45 12.38
C LEU A 143 1.92 -7.13 12.24
N PRO A 144 1.27 -6.54 13.28
CA PRO A 144 -0.12 -6.09 13.18
C PRO A 144 -0.33 -5.13 12.00
N PRO A 145 -1.42 -5.28 11.21
CA PRO A 145 -1.61 -4.55 9.97
C PRO A 145 -1.57 -3.03 10.17
N CYS A 146 -0.66 -2.36 9.48
CA CYS A 146 -0.66 -0.89 9.38
C CYS A 146 -1.79 -0.41 8.48
N HIS A 147 -2.00 -1.07 7.34
CA HIS A 147 -3.13 -0.85 6.43
C HIS A 147 -4.35 -1.61 6.96
N CYS A 148 -5.18 -0.93 7.75
CA CYS A 148 -6.26 -1.60 8.49
C CYS A 148 -7.42 -2.03 7.61
N LEU A 149 -7.87 -1.13 6.73
CA LEU A 149 -8.99 -1.37 5.82
C LEU A 149 -8.93 -0.42 4.63
N PHE A 150 -9.52 -0.85 3.53
CA PHE A 150 -9.78 0.01 2.39
C PHE A 150 -11.19 -0.17 1.86
N GLN A 151 -11.71 0.89 1.24
CA GLN A 151 -13.03 0.95 0.66
C GLN A 151 -12.97 1.42 -0.77
N PHE A 152 -13.73 0.78 -1.65
CA PHE A 152 -13.94 1.24 -3.01
C PHE A 152 -15.20 2.09 -3.13
N TYR A 153 -15.17 2.97 -4.12
CA TYR A 153 -16.29 3.83 -4.49
C TYR A 153 -16.36 3.96 -6.01
N VAL A 154 -17.55 3.75 -6.55
CA VAL A 154 -17.80 3.86 -7.99
C VAL A 154 -18.64 5.08 -8.28
N ALA A 155 -18.17 5.93 -9.18
CA ALA A 155 -18.93 7.08 -9.67
C ALA A 155 -18.51 7.44 -11.09
N ASN A 156 -19.45 7.79 -11.96
CA ASN A 156 -19.20 8.24 -13.32
C ASN A 156 -18.30 7.28 -14.13
N GLY A 157 -18.50 5.97 -13.94
CA GLY A 157 -17.70 4.92 -14.60
C GLY A 157 -16.26 4.81 -14.12
N LYS A 158 -15.94 5.39 -12.97
CA LYS A 158 -14.61 5.35 -12.34
C LYS A 158 -14.66 4.67 -10.98
N LEU A 159 -13.61 3.89 -10.68
CA LEU A 159 -13.36 3.27 -9.39
C LEU A 159 -12.32 4.06 -8.62
N SER A 160 -12.66 4.50 -7.43
CA SER A 160 -11.74 5.10 -6.47
C SER A 160 -11.54 4.18 -5.26
N CYS A 161 -10.42 4.31 -4.58
CA CYS A 161 -10.09 3.55 -3.37
C CYS A 161 -9.67 4.51 -2.26
N GLN A 162 -10.19 4.30 -1.05
CA GLN A 162 -9.72 4.98 0.14
C GLN A 162 -9.14 3.96 1.11
N LEU A 163 -7.88 4.14 1.49
CA LEU A 163 -7.18 3.36 2.51
C LEU A 163 -7.18 4.11 3.84
N TYR A 164 -7.47 3.42 4.95
CA TYR A 164 -7.10 3.86 6.29
C TYR A 164 -5.87 3.09 6.77
N GLN A 165 -4.79 3.82 7.03
CA GLN A 165 -3.54 3.32 7.58
C GLN A 165 -3.34 3.89 8.99
N ARG A 166 -3.38 3.02 10.02
CA ARG A 166 -3.30 3.45 11.44
C ARG A 166 -1.92 3.95 11.84
N SER A 167 -0.88 3.42 11.23
CA SER A 167 0.53 3.70 11.52
C SER A 167 1.29 3.79 10.21
N ALA A 168 1.95 4.90 9.97
CA ALA A 168 2.53 5.24 8.69
C ALA A 168 3.95 5.78 8.83
N ASP A 169 4.95 4.92 8.58
CA ASP A 169 6.32 5.36 8.32
C ASP A 169 6.32 6.14 7.00
N VAL A 170 6.38 7.46 7.13
CA VAL A 170 6.22 8.35 5.99
C VAL A 170 7.43 8.32 5.06
N PHE A 171 8.61 8.01 5.57
CA PHE A 171 9.81 8.00 4.72
C PHE A 171 9.97 6.69 3.93
N LEU A 172 9.89 5.53 4.57
CA LEU A 172 10.09 4.23 3.91
C LEU A 172 8.78 3.61 3.42
N GLY A 173 7.75 3.53 4.27
CA GLY A 173 6.53 2.77 4.01
C GLY A 173 5.53 3.48 3.10
N VAL A 174 5.15 4.71 3.43
CA VAL A 174 4.08 5.44 2.73
C VAL A 174 4.28 5.52 1.21
N PRO A 175 5.48 5.76 0.67
CA PRO A 175 5.69 5.76 -0.78
C PRO A 175 5.36 4.43 -1.46
N PHE A 176 5.67 3.31 -0.83
CA PHE A 176 5.31 1.96 -1.28
C PHE A 176 3.79 1.76 -1.22
N ASN A 177 3.16 2.17 -0.12
CA ASN A 177 1.73 2.02 0.09
C ASN A 177 0.91 2.82 -0.92
N ILE A 178 1.31 4.06 -1.24
CA ILE A 178 0.67 4.88 -2.29
C ILE A 178 0.68 4.14 -3.63
N ALA A 179 1.83 3.65 -4.06
CA ALA A 179 1.96 2.97 -5.34
C ALA A 179 1.23 1.62 -5.35
N SER A 180 1.30 0.84 -4.26
CA SER A 180 0.64 -0.47 -4.14
C SER A 180 -0.89 -0.35 -4.24
N TYR A 181 -1.50 0.56 -3.48
CA TYR A 181 -2.95 0.73 -3.51
C TYR A 181 -3.47 1.45 -4.77
N ALA A 182 -2.66 2.34 -5.36
CA ALA A 182 -2.95 2.87 -6.69
C ALA A 182 -2.98 1.75 -7.73
N LEU A 183 -2.00 0.83 -7.68
CA LEU A 183 -1.95 -0.32 -8.56
C LEU A 183 -3.13 -1.27 -8.35
N LEU A 184 -3.47 -1.60 -7.10
CA LEU A 184 -4.65 -2.40 -6.75
C LEU A 184 -5.93 -1.75 -7.29
N THR A 185 -6.07 -0.42 -7.18
CA THR A 185 -7.22 0.32 -7.72
C THR A 185 -7.31 0.18 -9.24
N MET A 186 -6.18 0.27 -9.96
CA MET A 186 -6.13 0.08 -11.41
C MET A 186 -6.50 -1.35 -11.80
N MET A 187 -5.98 -2.36 -11.09
CA MET A 187 -6.27 -3.78 -11.32
C MET A 187 -7.77 -4.08 -11.14
N VAL A 188 -8.35 -3.65 -10.01
CA VAL A 188 -9.79 -3.85 -9.74
C VAL A 188 -10.64 -3.09 -10.75
N ALA A 189 -10.30 -1.86 -11.13
CA ALA A 189 -11.00 -1.11 -12.15
C ALA A 189 -11.02 -1.88 -13.49
N GLN A 190 -9.86 -2.39 -13.94
CA GLN A 190 -9.76 -3.17 -15.18
C GLN A 190 -10.66 -4.40 -15.16
N VAL A 191 -10.56 -5.25 -14.14
CA VAL A 191 -11.33 -6.51 -14.12
C VAL A 191 -12.82 -6.31 -13.89
N THR A 192 -13.25 -5.12 -13.45
CA THR A 192 -14.66 -4.75 -13.30
C THR A 192 -15.19 -3.88 -14.43
N GLY A 193 -14.37 -3.60 -15.46
CA GLY A 193 -14.77 -2.79 -16.63
C GLY A 193 -14.90 -1.30 -16.35
N LEU A 194 -14.29 -0.81 -15.27
CA LEU A 194 -14.29 0.60 -14.87
C LEU A 194 -12.95 1.28 -15.23
N LYS A 195 -12.94 2.61 -15.22
CA LYS A 195 -11.69 3.39 -15.28
C LYS A 195 -11.17 3.64 -13.87
N ALA A 196 -9.85 3.73 -13.71
CA ALA A 196 -9.27 4.15 -12.45
C ALA A 196 -9.61 5.63 -12.15
N GLY A 197 -10.05 5.91 -10.92
CA GLY A 197 -10.39 7.23 -10.42
C GLY A 197 -9.29 7.82 -9.56
N GLU A 198 -9.52 7.89 -8.24
CA GLU A 198 -8.58 8.41 -7.26
C GLU A 198 -8.15 7.33 -6.27
N PHE A 199 -6.92 7.42 -5.81
CA PHE A 199 -6.49 6.80 -4.56
C PHE A 199 -6.46 7.85 -3.45
N ILE A 200 -7.19 7.61 -2.37
CA ILE A 200 -7.25 8.46 -1.17
C ILE A 200 -6.55 7.72 -0.04
N HIS A 201 -5.52 8.33 0.52
CA HIS A 201 -4.75 7.75 1.61
C HIS A 201 -5.00 8.51 2.91
N THR A 202 -5.70 7.89 3.84
CA THR A 202 -6.01 8.44 5.15
C THR A 202 -5.07 7.80 6.17
N LEU A 203 -4.28 8.64 6.84
CA LEU A 203 -3.26 8.25 7.80
C LEU A 203 -3.72 8.58 9.22
N GLY A 204 -3.56 7.65 10.14
CA GLY A 204 -3.69 7.86 11.57
C GLY A 204 -2.43 8.52 12.15
N ASP A 205 -1.56 7.73 12.79
CA ASP A 205 -0.23 8.19 13.22
C ASP A 205 0.72 8.21 12.01
N ALA A 206 0.96 9.41 11.48
CA ALA A 206 1.90 9.62 10.38
C ALA A 206 3.21 10.16 10.95
N HIS A 207 4.30 9.41 10.80
CA HIS A 207 5.54 9.70 11.48
C HIS A 207 6.77 9.55 10.60
N LEU A 208 7.81 10.32 11.00
CA LEU A 208 9.19 10.15 10.56
C LEU A 208 9.99 9.61 11.75
N TYR A 209 10.71 8.52 11.55
CA TYR A 209 11.69 8.07 12.54
C TYR A 209 12.82 9.09 12.66
N SER A 210 13.36 9.22 13.89
CA SER A 210 14.39 10.22 14.19
C SER A 210 15.65 10.06 13.32
N ASN A 211 15.99 8.85 12.93
CA ASN A 211 17.09 8.53 12.02
C ASN A 211 16.78 8.82 10.53
N HIS A 212 15.56 9.28 10.18
CA HIS A 212 15.15 9.62 8.81
C HIS A 212 14.98 11.12 8.57
N LEU A 213 15.16 11.96 9.59
CA LEU A 213 14.87 13.42 9.48
C LEU A 213 15.78 14.10 8.44
N GLU A 214 17.07 13.75 8.40
CA GLU A 214 17.99 14.33 7.41
C GLU A 214 17.65 13.86 5.98
N GLN A 215 17.26 12.60 5.81
CA GLN A 215 16.84 12.04 4.53
C GLN A 215 15.55 12.70 4.04
N ALA A 216 14.61 12.99 4.94
CA ALA A 216 13.38 13.72 4.62
C ALA A 216 13.67 15.16 4.19
N ARG A 217 14.55 15.86 4.89
CA ARG A 217 15.01 17.21 4.50
C ARG A 217 15.70 17.20 3.14
N LEU A 218 16.60 16.25 2.89
CA LEU A 218 17.23 16.07 1.58
C LEU A 218 16.19 15.82 0.49
N GLN A 219 15.19 14.98 0.73
CA GLN A 219 14.13 14.69 -0.24
C GLN A 219 13.31 15.94 -0.58
N LEU A 220 13.04 16.80 0.39
CA LEU A 220 12.32 18.06 0.18
C LEU A 220 13.09 19.08 -0.69
N THR A 221 14.41 18.98 -0.79
CA THR A 221 15.18 19.83 -1.71
C THR A 221 15.01 19.44 -3.18
N ARG A 222 14.37 18.30 -3.47
CA ARG A 222 14.23 17.75 -4.82
C ARG A 222 12.86 18.07 -5.40
N ALA A 223 12.82 18.78 -6.51
CA ALA A 223 11.57 19.06 -7.21
C ALA A 223 10.93 17.77 -7.72
N PRO A 224 9.62 17.55 -7.50
CA PRO A 224 8.89 16.47 -8.12
C PRO A 224 8.95 16.56 -9.65
N ARG A 225 9.17 15.43 -10.33
CA ARG A 225 9.14 15.31 -11.79
C ARG A 225 7.78 14.78 -12.25
N ALA A 226 7.57 14.73 -13.56
CA ALA A 226 6.37 14.17 -14.16
C ALA A 226 6.12 12.74 -13.66
N LEU A 227 4.84 12.40 -13.42
CA LEU A 227 4.46 11.06 -13.03
C LEU A 227 4.68 10.07 -14.18
N PRO A 228 5.14 8.85 -13.89
CA PRO A 228 5.23 7.79 -14.89
C PRO A 228 3.84 7.29 -15.29
N THR A 229 3.81 6.53 -16.37
CA THR A 229 2.62 5.82 -16.84
C THR A 229 2.73 4.35 -16.50
N MET A 230 1.71 3.81 -15.82
CA MET A 230 1.54 2.37 -15.60
C MET A 230 0.50 1.83 -16.58
N THR A 231 0.85 0.79 -17.30
CA THR A 231 -0.06 0.06 -18.19
C THR A 231 -0.17 -1.37 -17.71
N LEU A 232 -1.40 -1.88 -17.63
CA LEU A 232 -1.70 -3.27 -17.31
C LEU A 232 -2.03 -4.02 -18.59
N ASN A 233 -1.65 -5.31 -18.66
CA ASN A 233 -2.03 -6.18 -19.75
C ASN A 233 -3.57 -6.24 -19.88
N PRO A 234 -4.17 -5.75 -20.97
CA PRO A 234 -5.62 -5.63 -21.10
C PRO A 234 -6.34 -6.98 -21.22
N ASP A 235 -5.60 -8.06 -21.48
CA ASP A 235 -6.18 -9.40 -21.61
C ASP A 235 -6.48 -10.06 -20.26
N VAL A 236 -5.90 -9.57 -19.17
CA VAL A 236 -6.18 -10.07 -17.82
C VAL A 236 -7.56 -9.59 -17.36
N LYS A 237 -8.48 -10.56 -17.11
CA LYS A 237 -9.87 -10.32 -16.70
C LYS A 237 -10.19 -10.81 -15.29
N ASP A 238 -9.27 -11.52 -14.66
CA ASP A 238 -9.37 -12.01 -13.29
C ASP A 238 -8.30 -11.34 -12.41
N ILE A 239 -8.72 -10.80 -11.27
CA ILE A 239 -7.82 -10.11 -10.33
C ILE A 239 -6.69 -11.03 -9.81
N PHE A 240 -6.93 -12.33 -9.77
CA PHE A 240 -5.98 -13.33 -9.29
C PHE A 240 -5.08 -13.91 -10.39
N ALA A 241 -5.34 -13.55 -11.65
CA ALA A 241 -4.55 -14.02 -12.80
C ALA A 241 -3.37 -13.13 -13.15
N PHE A 242 -3.28 -11.93 -12.57
CA PHE A 242 -2.15 -11.01 -12.81
C PHE A 242 -0.82 -11.63 -12.41
N ARG A 243 0.18 -11.39 -13.26
CA ARG A 243 1.59 -11.77 -13.06
C ARG A 243 2.47 -10.53 -13.17
N TYR A 244 3.69 -10.62 -12.73
CA TYR A 244 4.65 -9.50 -12.77
C TYR A 244 4.79 -8.89 -14.18
N GLU A 245 4.77 -9.73 -15.22
CA GLU A 245 4.93 -9.35 -16.61
C GLU A 245 3.75 -8.57 -17.20
N ASP A 246 2.61 -8.57 -16.51
CA ASP A 246 1.39 -7.85 -16.91
C ASP A 246 1.44 -6.34 -16.59
N PHE A 247 2.52 -5.88 -15.93
CA PHE A 247 2.70 -4.48 -15.52
C PHE A 247 3.84 -3.85 -16.30
N THR A 248 3.55 -2.76 -17.02
CA THR A 248 4.56 -2.00 -17.77
C THR A 248 4.61 -0.57 -17.28
N LEU A 249 5.75 -0.16 -16.71
CA LEU A 249 6.01 1.22 -16.31
C LEU A 249 6.82 1.92 -17.40
N THR A 250 6.36 3.09 -17.83
CA THR A 250 7.07 3.94 -18.79
C THR A 250 7.26 5.35 -18.23
N ASN A 251 8.27 6.05 -18.71
CA ASN A 251 8.56 7.45 -18.35
C ASN A 251 8.87 7.65 -16.85
N TYR A 252 9.41 6.65 -16.17
CA TYR A 252 9.85 6.81 -14.78
C TYR A 252 11.25 7.40 -14.73
N ASP A 253 11.34 8.70 -14.41
CA ASP A 253 12.57 9.46 -14.27
C ASP A 253 12.70 10.01 -12.84
N PRO A 254 13.05 9.17 -11.84
CA PRO A 254 13.18 9.61 -10.47
C PRO A 254 14.56 10.24 -10.19
N HIS A 255 14.62 11.07 -9.14
CA HIS A 255 15.88 11.38 -8.49
C HIS A 255 16.50 10.09 -7.88
N PRO A 256 17.82 10.07 -7.62
CA PRO A 256 18.49 8.92 -7.06
C PRO A 256 17.87 8.43 -5.75
N HIS A 257 18.02 7.15 -5.45
CA HIS A 257 17.60 6.57 -4.17
C HIS A 257 18.24 7.32 -2.98
N ILE A 258 17.49 7.44 -1.89
CA ILE A 258 18.00 7.92 -0.60
C ILE A 258 17.98 6.73 0.35
N LYS A 259 19.18 6.31 0.78
CA LYS A 259 19.33 5.20 1.71
C LYS A 259 18.85 5.61 3.11
N ALA A 260 18.09 4.75 3.76
CA ALA A 260 17.70 4.86 5.15
C ALA A 260 17.60 3.46 5.78
N GLU A 261 17.84 3.37 7.07
CA GLU A 261 17.78 2.12 7.82
C GLU A 261 16.36 1.88 8.32
N VAL A 262 15.92 0.64 8.28
CA VAL A 262 14.60 0.26 8.83
C VAL A 262 14.67 0.31 10.35
N ALA A 263 13.68 0.91 11.01
CA ALA A 263 13.53 0.86 12.45
C ALA A 263 12.75 -0.42 12.83
N VAL A 264 13.37 -1.35 13.52
CA VAL A 264 12.85 -2.67 13.92
C VAL A 264 12.80 -2.85 15.43
#